data_5caa076fd1edf028cd4c8249dd508dfc
#
_entry.id   5caa076fd1edf028cd4c8249dd508dfc
#
_cell.length_a   1.000
_cell.length_b   1.000
_cell.length_c   1.000
_cell.angle_alpha   90.00
_cell.angle_beta   90.00
_cell.angle_gamma   90.00
#
_symmetry.space_group_name_H-M   'P 1'
#
loop_
_entity.id
_entity.type
_entity.pdbx_description
1 polymer ?
#
loop_
_entity_poly.entity_id
_entity_poly.type
_entity_poly.pdbx_seq_one_letter_code
_entity_poly.pdbx_strand_id
1 'polypeptide(L)'
;MKNKIIYLFIILLCYCTKEHKTYNVNGVVISINESERSIIVDHDSIPGFMMPMVMPFNLKYIDAVKGINPNDSINFKFTITENTSYAYDFVVIGKRYNEIDEDDFWNDDEYRQKEPGEEISNITLINLDGDSVEIDQYSDNYVFISFIFTRCPVPNMCPAVVIKNGVLARKFKESDKIKFIMVSFDYVYDTPEILRSHYGDAISNFPNWTVWSSVGKINDLYTLSSEIGCEYWGIEENNIGHNLRSVLIGPGRTLLNTWKGDDWLTSSVGKEIDNYIKILK
;
A
#
# COMPACT_ATOMS: atom_id res chain seq x y z
N MET A 1 -22.21 -50.46 -52.37
CA MET A 1 -21.91 -49.04 -52.24
C MET A 1 -21.87 -48.70 -50.75
N LYS A 2 -20.67 -48.49 -50.15
CA LYS A 2 -20.50 -48.22 -48.72
C LYS A 2 -20.37 -46.72 -48.53
N ASN A 3 -21.34 -46.04 -47.90
CA ASN A 3 -21.29 -44.66 -47.54
C ASN A 3 -20.38 -44.50 -46.30
N LYS A 4 -19.22 -43.84 -46.47
CA LYS A 4 -18.37 -43.38 -45.36
C LYS A 4 -18.91 -42.02 -44.90
N ILE A 5 -19.50 -41.98 -43.69
CA ILE A 5 -19.85 -40.77 -42.98
C ILE A 5 -18.59 -40.27 -42.30
N ILE A 6 -18.06 -39.15 -42.76
CA ILE A 6 -16.92 -38.46 -42.14
C ILE A 6 -17.50 -37.55 -41.05
N TYR A 7 -17.29 -37.88 -39.77
CA TYR A 7 -17.55 -37.00 -38.63
C TYR A 7 -16.47 -35.96 -38.56
N LEU A 8 -16.80 -34.74 -38.95
CA LEU A 8 -15.97 -33.58 -38.74
C LEU A 8 -16.05 -33.15 -37.26
N PHE A 9 -15.06 -33.49 -36.47
CA PHE A 9 -14.96 -33.11 -35.05
C PHE A 9 -14.49 -31.66 -34.98
N ILE A 10 -15.40 -30.68 -34.87
CA ILE A 10 -15.07 -29.28 -34.64
C ILE A 10 -14.68 -29.16 -33.16
N ILE A 11 -13.37 -29.11 -32.91
CA ILE A 11 -12.82 -28.74 -31.59
C ILE A 11 -13.02 -27.24 -31.44
N LEU A 12 -14.04 -26.83 -30.70
CA LEU A 12 -14.19 -25.47 -30.19
C LEU A 12 -13.08 -25.26 -29.13
N LEU A 13 -11.99 -24.68 -29.58
CA LEU A 13 -10.99 -24.11 -28.67
C LEU A 13 -11.66 -22.89 -28.01
N CYS A 14 -12.25 -23.07 -26.83
CA CYS A 14 -12.55 -21.98 -25.93
C CYS A 14 -11.21 -21.33 -25.52
N TYR A 15 -10.80 -20.33 -26.27
CA TYR A 15 -9.72 -19.44 -25.89
C TYR A 15 -10.27 -18.59 -24.73
N CYS A 16 -9.99 -19.01 -23.51
CA CYS A 16 -10.23 -18.20 -22.32
C CYS A 16 -9.23 -17.04 -22.39
N THR A 17 -9.62 -15.95 -23.02
CA THR A 17 -8.84 -14.70 -22.94
C THR A 17 -8.98 -14.19 -21.52
N LYS A 18 -7.90 -14.30 -20.74
CA LYS A 18 -7.84 -13.65 -19.42
C LYS A 18 -8.04 -12.15 -19.64
N GLU A 19 -9.03 -11.59 -18.98
CA GLU A 19 -9.29 -10.16 -19.05
C GLU A 19 -8.12 -9.41 -18.41
N HIS A 20 -7.42 -8.66 -19.23
CA HIS A 20 -6.39 -7.70 -18.79
C HIS A 20 -6.96 -6.30 -18.98
N LYS A 21 -6.93 -5.49 -17.93
CA LYS A 21 -7.28 -4.07 -18.05
C LYS A 21 -5.98 -3.28 -18.26
N THR A 22 -5.94 -2.49 -19.33
CA THR A 22 -4.79 -1.63 -19.64
C THR A 22 -5.23 -0.18 -19.70
N TYR A 23 -4.48 0.68 -19.02
CA TYR A 23 -4.72 2.11 -18.91
C TYR A 23 -3.55 2.87 -19.54
N ASN A 24 -3.84 4.02 -20.17
CA ASN A 24 -2.83 5.00 -20.52
C ASN A 24 -2.65 5.94 -19.31
N VAL A 25 -1.42 6.11 -18.87
CA VAL A 25 -1.08 6.88 -17.68
C VAL A 25 -0.10 7.98 -18.07
N ASN A 26 -0.37 9.19 -17.60
CA ASN A 26 0.58 10.30 -17.63
C ASN A 26 1.11 10.53 -16.21
N GLY A 27 2.31 11.08 -16.12
CA GLY A 27 2.86 11.45 -14.83
C GLY A 27 4.29 11.96 -14.93
N VAL A 28 4.85 12.30 -13.79
CA VAL A 28 6.23 12.78 -13.65
C VAL A 28 7.05 11.75 -12.89
N VAL A 29 8.21 11.41 -13.41
CA VAL A 29 9.12 10.46 -12.78
C VAL A 29 9.72 11.08 -11.52
N ILE A 30 9.53 10.40 -10.40
CA ILE A 30 10.17 10.75 -9.12
C ILE A 30 11.53 10.02 -8.99
N SER A 31 11.54 8.72 -9.20
CA SER A 31 12.76 7.91 -9.14
C SER A 31 12.61 6.59 -9.92
N ILE A 32 13.76 5.97 -10.26
CA ILE A 32 13.82 4.66 -10.90
C ILE A 32 14.67 3.75 -10.04
N ASN A 33 14.13 2.59 -9.70
CA ASN A 33 14.83 1.55 -8.97
C ASN A 33 15.08 0.35 -9.89
N GLU A 34 16.27 0.30 -10.49
CA GLU A 34 16.64 -0.76 -11.42
C GLU A 34 16.75 -2.13 -10.73
N SER A 35 17.22 -2.16 -9.48
CA SER A 35 17.38 -3.41 -8.70
C SER A 35 16.05 -4.07 -8.39
N GLU A 36 15.00 -3.29 -8.20
CA GLU A 36 13.63 -3.74 -7.89
C GLU A 36 12.73 -3.76 -9.13
N ARG A 37 13.26 -3.32 -10.27
CA ARG A 37 12.54 -3.24 -11.53
C ARG A 37 11.26 -2.40 -11.40
N SER A 38 11.37 -1.26 -10.73
CA SER A 38 10.24 -0.34 -10.50
C SER A 38 10.59 1.09 -10.87
N ILE A 39 9.56 1.88 -11.19
CA ILE A 39 9.63 3.31 -11.40
C ILE A 39 8.59 3.97 -10.50
N ILE A 40 8.98 4.99 -9.73
CA ILE A 40 8.06 5.78 -8.92
C ILE A 40 7.62 6.98 -9.75
N VAL A 41 6.33 7.14 -9.93
CA VAL A 41 5.73 8.19 -10.75
C VAL A 41 4.65 8.92 -9.95
N ASP A 42 4.72 10.25 -9.95
CA ASP A 42 3.60 11.12 -9.61
C ASP A 42 2.68 11.17 -10.84
N HIS A 43 1.65 10.30 -10.83
CA HIS A 43 0.79 10.13 -12.00
C HIS A 43 -0.48 10.97 -11.91
N ASP A 44 -0.93 11.46 -13.05
CA ASP A 44 -2.21 12.12 -13.21
C ASP A 44 -3.37 11.13 -12.96
N SER A 45 -4.61 11.65 -12.85
CA SER A 45 -5.78 10.78 -12.73
C SER A 45 -5.84 9.76 -13.87
N ILE A 46 -6.11 8.50 -13.52
CA ILE A 46 -6.41 7.43 -14.48
C ILE A 46 -7.92 7.29 -14.54
N PRO A 47 -8.59 7.79 -15.59
CA PRO A 47 -10.05 7.88 -15.63
C PRO A 47 -10.74 6.54 -15.40
N GLY A 48 -11.68 6.52 -14.46
CA GLY A 48 -12.44 5.31 -14.09
C GLY A 48 -11.61 4.26 -13.33
N PHE A 49 -10.42 4.64 -12.81
CA PHE A 49 -9.57 3.72 -12.09
C PHE A 49 -8.88 4.34 -10.86
N MET A 50 -8.09 5.42 -11.01
CA MET A 50 -7.32 6.03 -9.92
C MET A 50 -7.26 7.55 -10.03
N MET A 51 -7.21 8.21 -8.87
CA MET A 51 -6.86 9.64 -8.76
C MET A 51 -5.35 9.86 -8.91
N PRO A 52 -4.89 11.13 -9.11
CA PRO A 52 -3.49 11.47 -9.09
C PRO A 52 -2.82 11.03 -7.79
N MET A 53 -1.66 10.40 -7.88
CA MET A 53 -0.88 9.99 -6.70
C MET A 53 0.55 9.62 -7.05
N VAL A 54 1.42 9.60 -6.04
CA VAL A 54 2.78 9.06 -6.18
C VAL A 54 2.76 7.58 -5.83
N MET A 55 3.08 6.71 -6.79
CA MET A 55 3.14 5.27 -6.54
C MET A 55 4.23 4.57 -7.36
N PRO A 56 4.71 3.39 -6.91
CA PRO A 56 5.60 2.54 -7.68
C PRO A 56 4.83 1.78 -8.77
N PHE A 57 5.43 1.70 -9.94
CA PHE A 57 4.99 0.85 -11.04
C PHE A 57 6.06 -0.21 -11.35
N ASN A 58 5.70 -1.48 -11.28
CA ASN A 58 6.60 -2.55 -11.67
C ASN A 58 6.84 -2.52 -13.19
N LEU A 59 8.08 -2.63 -13.60
CA LEU A 59 8.46 -2.62 -15.02
C LEU A 59 8.25 -3.99 -15.64
N LYS A 60 7.53 -4.05 -16.75
CA LYS A 60 7.43 -5.27 -17.56
C LYS A 60 8.80 -5.69 -18.09
N TYR A 61 9.59 -4.71 -18.52
CA TYR A 61 10.96 -4.86 -19.03
C TYR A 61 11.84 -3.78 -18.43
N ILE A 62 13.01 -4.14 -17.91
CA ILE A 62 13.93 -3.17 -17.30
C ILE A 62 14.44 -2.13 -18.30
N ASP A 63 14.63 -2.52 -19.55
CA ASP A 63 15.10 -1.62 -20.61
C ASP A 63 14.03 -0.59 -21.04
N ALA A 64 12.79 -0.73 -20.58
CA ALA A 64 11.70 0.17 -20.96
C ALA A 64 11.90 1.60 -20.43
N VAL A 65 12.69 1.77 -19.38
CA VAL A 65 12.98 3.08 -18.76
C VAL A 65 14.35 3.62 -19.11
N LYS A 66 15.04 3.00 -20.06
CA LYS A 66 16.37 3.44 -20.49
C LYS A 66 16.33 4.84 -21.09
N GLY A 67 17.08 5.76 -20.50
CA GLY A 67 17.12 7.17 -20.93
C GLY A 67 16.03 8.05 -20.31
N ILE A 68 15.19 7.49 -19.43
CA ILE A 68 14.25 8.24 -18.61
C ILE A 68 14.98 8.69 -17.33
N ASN A 69 14.71 9.91 -16.89
CA ASN A 69 15.33 10.50 -15.72
C ASN A 69 14.26 11.04 -14.74
N PRO A 70 14.58 11.23 -13.46
CA PRO A 70 13.74 11.98 -12.56
C PRO A 70 13.36 13.35 -13.13
N ASN A 71 12.13 13.81 -12.87
CA ASN A 71 11.47 14.99 -13.42
C ASN A 71 11.10 14.93 -14.92
N ASP A 72 11.31 13.81 -15.61
CA ASP A 72 10.73 13.62 -16.93
C ASP A 72 9.22 13.45 -16.81
N SER A 73 8.45 14.19 -17.61
CA SER A 73 7.03 13.95 -17.82
C SER A 73 6.88 12.81 -18.83
N ILE A 74 6.15 11.79 -18.48
CA ILE A 74 6.04 10.56 -19.25
C ILE A 74 4.58 10.16 -19.51
N ASN A 75 4.37 9.46 -20.60
CA ASN A 75 3.17 8.67 -20.86
C ASN A 75 3.58 7.19 -20.93
N PHE A 76 2.77 6.29 -20.38
CA PHE A 76 3.03 4.86 -20.40
C PHE A 76 1.74 4.04 -20.31
N LYS A 77 1.83 2.74 -20.56
CA LYS A 77 0.74 1.79 -20.38
C LYS A 77 0.89 1.06 -19.06
N PHE A 78 -0.20 1.01 -18.31
CA PHE A 78 -0.31 0.27 -17.06
C PHE A 78 -1.34 -0.85 -17.21
N THR A 79 -0.89 -2.10 -17.11
CA THR A 79 -1.75 -3.28 -17.24
C THR A 79 -1.90 -3.98 -15.90
N ILE A 80 -3.15 -4.30 -15.56
CA ILE A 80 -3.52 -5.09 -14.40
C ILE A 80 -4.03 -6.45 -14.86
N THR A 81 -3.54 -7.48 -14.21
CA THR A 81 -3.94 -8.88 -14.37
C THR A 81 -4.48 -9.40 -13.04
N GLU A 82 -5.00 -10.61 -13.01
CA GLU A 82 -5.49 -11.24 -11.78
C GLU A 82 -4.44 -11.33 -10.65
N ASN A 83 -3.15 -11.45 -11.00
CA ASN A 83 -2.10 -11.75 -10.02
C ASN A 83 -1.01 -10.68 -9.92
N THR A 84 -0.96 -9.74 -10.85
CA THR A 84 0.11 -8.72 -10.89
C THR A 84 -0.30 -7.51 -11.71
N SER A 85 0.47 -6.43 -11.57
CA SER A 85 0.39 -5.27 -12.44
C SER A 85 1.77 -4.89 -12.95
N TYR A 86 1.84 -4.27 -14.13
CA TYR A 86 3.10 -3.82 -14.71
C TYR A 86 2.91 -2.66 -15.69
N ALA A 87 3.95 -1.86 -15.81
CA ALA A 87 4.04 -0.71 -16.71
C ALA A 87 5.02 -0.96 -17.86
N TYR A 88 4.73 -0.39 -19.04
CA TYR A 88 5.53 -0.55 -20.26
C TYR A 88 5.18 0.56 -21.28
N ASP A 89 5.88 0.58 -22.42
CA ASP A 89 5.70 1.58 -23.51
C ASP A 89 5.84 3.03 -23.01
N PHE A 90 6.89 3.31 -22.24
CA PHE A 90 7.18 4.64 -21.73
C PHE A 90 7.62 5.58 -22.84
N VAL A 91 7.04 6.77 -22.86
CA VAL A 91 7.39 7.86 -23.78
C VAL A 91 7.60 9.13 -22.98
N VAL A 92 8.77 9.76 -23.10
CA VAL A 92 9.00 11.08 -22.51
C VAL A 92 8.28 12.12 -23.34
N ILE A 93 7.35 12.87 -22.71
CA ILE A 93 6.53 13.89 -23.34
C ILE A 93 6.94 15.32 -22.93
N GLY A 94 7.84 15.45 -21.96
CA GLY A 94 8.34 16.73 -21.48
C GLY A 94 9.25 16.60 -20.27
N LYS A 95 9.58 17.74 -19.66
CA LYS A 95 10.22 17.83 -18.35
C LYS A 95 9.43 18.78 -17.49
N ARG A 96 9.16 18.36 -16.24
CA ARG A 96 8.64 19.25 -15.22
C ARG A 96 9.83 19.94 -14.55
N TYR A 97 10.02 21.22 -14.78
CA TYR A 97 10.87 22.04 -13.93
C TYR A 97 10.05 22.37 -12.71
N ASN A 98 10.37 21.77 -11.58
CA ASN A 98 9.79 22.19 -10.33
C ASN A 98 10.40 23.55 -9.97
N GLU A 99 9.68 24.65 -10.26
CA GLU A 99 9.68 25.74 -9.32
C GLU A 99 8.78 25.25 -8.17
N ILE A 100 9.41 24.59 -7.20
CA ILE A 100 8.76 24.31 -5.92
C ILE A 100 8.79 25.63 -5.17
N ASP A 101 7.70 26.37 -5.20
CA ASP A 101 7.34 27.22 -4.09
C ASP A 101 6.96 26.27 -2.94
N GLU A 102 7.95 25.91 -2.13
CA GLU A 102 7.83 25.02 -0.96
C GLU A 102 7.05 25.67 0.19
N ASP A 103 6.47 26.85 0.04
CA ASP A 103 6.09 27.66 1.20
C ASP A 103 4.60 27.85 1.46
N ASP A 104 3.63 27.28 0.73
CA ASP A 104 2.28 27.83 0.91
C ASP A 104 1.09 26.87 1.12
N PHE A 105 1.27 25.58 1.37
CA PHE A 105 0.09 24.72 1.61
C PHE A 105 0.08 23.88 2.91
N TRP A 106 1.17 23.78 3.65
CA TRP A 106 1.25 22.92 4.85
C TRP A 106 1.91 23.61 6.05
N ASN A 107 1.57 24.85 6.31
CA ASN A 107 2.07 25.58 7.48
C ASN A 107 1.07 25.58 8.65
N ASP A 108 0.56 24.37 8.98
CA ASP A 108 -0.06 24.13 10.27
C ASP A 108 0.87 23.20 11.06
N ASP A 109 1.60 23.73 12.02
CA ASP A 109 2.49 23.01 12.92
C ASP A 109 1.82 21.85 13.66
N GLU A 110 0.49 21.76 13.60
CA GLU A 110 -0.33 20.74 14.24
C GLU A 110 -0.32 19.39 13.51
N TYR A 111 0.00 19.35 12.20
CA TYR A 111 -0.11 18.14 11.35
C TYR A 111 1.15 17.82 10.55
N ARG A 112 2.32 18.10 11.07
CA ARG A 112 3.57 17.76 10.37
C ARG A 112 3.93 16.28 10.48
N GLN A 113 4.54 15.74 9.44
CA GLN A 113 5.14 14.42 9.51
C GLN A 113 6.22 14.38 10.60
N LYS A 114 6.18 13.35 11.45
CA LYS A 114 7.15 13.08 12.51
C LYS A 114 8.40 12.40 11.96
N GLU A 115 9.52 12.68 12.58
CA GLU A 115 10.80 12.06 12.27
C GLU A 115 11.10 10.91 13.25
N PRO A 116 11.94 9.92 12.88
CA PRO A 116 12.40 8.90 13.82
C PRO A 116 12.98 9.49 15.11
N GLY A 117 12.50 9.01 16.24
CA GLY A 117 12.82 9.50 17.59
C GLY A 117 11.73 10.37 18.20
N GLU A 118 10.76 10.86 17.43
CA GLU A 118 9.64 11.62 17.95
C GLU A 118 8.49 10.71 18.41
N GLU A 119 7.72 11.19 19.37
CA GLU A 119 6.53 10.50 19.87
C GLU A 119 5.35 10.78 18.95
N ILE A 120 4.64 9.73 18.52
CA ILE A 120 3.38 9.87 17.79
C ILE A 120 2.21 10.02 18.76
N SER A 121 1.16 10.69 18.32
CA SER A 121 -0.05 10.91 19.11
C SER A 121 -0.73 9.59 19.47
N ASN A 122 -1.36 9.54 20.66
CA ASN A 122 -2.27 8.45 20.96
C ASN A 122 -3.58 8.67 20.19
N ILE A 123 -3.94 7.71 19.36
CA ILE A 123 -5.17 7.76 18.55
C ILE A 123 -6.09 6.61 18.93
N THR A 124 -7.39 6.84 18.71
CA THR A 124 -8.44 5.87 18.98
C THR A 124 -9.13 5.43 17.71
N LEU A 125 -9.04 4.15 17.38
CA LEU A 125 -9.73 3.53 16.24
C LEU A 125 -10.68 2.42 16.73
N ILE A 126 -11.23 1.61 15.82
CA ILE A 126 -12.19 0.57 16.13
C ILE A 126 -11.61 -0.80 15.73
N ASN A 127 -11.61 -1.77 16.66
CA ASN A 127 -11.21 -3.14 16.36
C ASN A 127 -12.31 -3.90 15.59
N LEU A 128 -12.03 -5.15 15.23
CA LEU A 128 -13.02 -5.97 14.53
C LEU A 128 -14.26 -6.30 15.38
N ASP A 129 -14.18 -6.23 16.71
CA ASP A 129 -15.31 -6.49 17.61
C ASP A 129 -16.21 -5.25 17.82
N GLY A 130 -15.82 -4.11 17.24
CA GLY A 130 -16.53 -2.85 17.37
C GLY A 130 -16.11 -2.03 18.60
N ASP A 131 -15.08 -2.49 19.33
CA ASP A 131 -14.57 -1.79 20.50
C ASP A 131 -13.59 -0.70 20.10
N SER A 132 -13.58 0.40 20.86
CA SER A 132 -12.54 1.43 20.75
C SER A 132 -11.20 0.88 21.23
N VAL A 133 -10.15 1.09 20.42
CA VAL A 133 -8.78 0.66 20.69
C VAL A 133 -7.82 1.81 20.47
N GLU A 134 -6.77 1.87 21.27
CA GLU A 134 -5.78 2.95 21.26
C GLU A 134 -4.38 2.39 21.04
N ILE A 135 -3.49 3.18 20.44
CA ILE A 135 -2.08 2.77 20.30
C ILE A 135 -1.43 2.61 21.67
N ASP A 136 -1.82 3.44 22.66
CA ASP A 136 -1.26 3.47 24.00
C ASP A 136 -1.47 2.15 24.79
N GLN A 137 -2.47 1.34 24.42
CA GLN A 137 -2.61 -0.01 24.98
C GLN A 137 -1.40 -0.92 24.72
N TYR A 138 -0.54 -0.53 23.79
CA TYR A 138 0.71 -1.21 23.44
C TYR A 138 1.95 -0.38 23.79
N SER A 139 1.85 0.57 24.75
CA SER A 139 2.93 1.48 25.12
C SER A 139 4.23 0.79 25.55
N ASP A 140 4.17 -0.46 26.02
CA ASP A 140 5.32 -1.29 26.38
C ASP A 140 5.80 -2.19 25.23
N ASN A 141 5.12 -2.19 24.10
CA ASN A 141 5.40 -3.04 22.95
C ASN A 141 5.97 -2.24 21.77
N TYR A 142 6.56 -2.97 20.84
CA TYR A 142 6.72 -2.50 19.47
C TYR A 142 5.43 -2.67 18.70
N VAL A 143 5.09 -1.72 17.86
CA VAL A 143 3.91 -1.77 16.99
C VAL A 143 4.33 -1.53 15.55
N PHE A 144 4.02 -2.46 14.67
CA PHE A 144 4.20 -2.29 13.22
C PHE A 144 2.86 -1.98 12.60
N ILE A 145 2.68 -0.76 12.08
CA ILE A 145 1.44 -0.32 11.44
C ILE A 145 1.63 -0.28 9.93
N SER A 146 0.64 -0.78 9.20
CA SER A 146 0.53 -0.61 7.75
C SER A 146 -0.87 -0.13 7.38
N PHE A 147 -0.97 0.79 6.40
CA PHE A 147 -2.24 1.27 5.90
C PHE A 147 -2.74 0.42 4.74
N ILE A 148 -4.04 0.18 4.73
CA ILE A 148 -4.74 -0.63 3.73
C ILE A 148 -6.14 -0.07 3.47
N PHE A 149 -6.84 -0.60 2.48
CA PHE A 149 -8.30 -0.57 2.34
C PHE A 149 -8.78 -1.77 1.52
N THR A 150 -10.03 -2.22 1.77
CA THR A 150 -10.54 -3.48 1.17
C THR A 150 -10.81 -3.36 -0.32
N ARG A 151 -11.19 -2.17 -0.79
CA ARG A 151 -11.54 -1.90 -2.19
C ARG A 151 -10.34 -1.60 -3.10
N CYS A 152 -9.10 -1.87 -2.65
CA CYS A 152 -7.90 -1.66 -3.45
C CYS A 152 -7.89 -2.55 -4.70
N PRO A 153 -7.89 -1.97 -5.91
CA PRO A 153 -7.98 -2.75 -7.14
C PRO A 153 -6.63 -3.27 -7.64
N VAL A 154 -5.54 -2.94 -6.95
CA VAL A 154 -4.16 -3.19 -7.42
C VAL A 154 -3.51 -4.30 -6.61
N PRO A 155 -3.26 -5.49 -7.22
CA PRO A 155 -2.77 -6.67 -6.50
C PRO A 155 -1.43 -6.48 -5.77
N ASN A 156 -0.54 -5.66 -6.30
CA ASN A 156 0.78 -5.38 -5.72
C ASN A 156 0.81 -4.14 -4.80
N MET A 157 -0.33 -3.66 -4.34
CA MET A 157 -0.45 -2.60 -3.33
C MET A 157 -0.99 -3.16 -2.01
N CYS A 158 -2.22 -2.82 -1.60
CA CYS A 158 -2.77 -3.30 -0.33
C CYS A 158 -2.72 -4.84 -0.19
N PRO A 159 -3.07 -5.66 -1.19
CA PRO A 159 -2.95 -7.11 -1.06
C PRO A 159 -1.51 -7.58 -0.79
N ALA A 160 -0.51 -6.97 -1.44
CA ALA A 160 0.89 -7.27 -1.18
C ALA A 160 1.33 -6.88 0.24
N VAL A 161 0.88 -5.71 0.73
CA VAL A 161 1.13 -5.25 2.11
C VAL A 161 0.53 -6.22 3.12
N VAL A 162 -0.70 -6.70 2.90
CA VAL A 162 -1.35 -7.71 3.75
C VAL A 162 -0.54 -9.00 3.83
N ILE A 163 -0.08 -9.52 2.68
CA ILE A 163 0.78 -10.72 2.63
C ILE A 163 2.07 -10.51 3.43
N LYS A 164 2.73 -9.36 3.26
CA LYS A 164 3.97 -9.02 3.97
C LYS A 164 3.76 -8.92 5.48
N ASN A 165 2.67 -8.28 5.92
CA ASN A 165 2.28 -8.27 7.34
C ASN A 165 2.08 -9.70 7.87
N GLY A 166 1.40 -10.58 7.15
CA GLY A 166 1.22 -11.99 7.52
C GLY A 166 2.54 -12.75 7.66
N VAL A 167 3.52 -12.50 6.78
CA VAL A 167 4.87 -13.09 6.88
C VAL A 167 5.59 -12.62 8.15
N LEU A 168 5.52 -11.32 8.46
CA LEU A 168 6.11 -10.76 9.67
C LEU A 168 5.39 -11.26 10.93
N ALA A 169 4.06 -11.22 10.95
CA ALA A 169 3.26 -11.71 12.07
C ALA A 169 3.57 -13.19 12.38
N ARG A 170 3.71 -14.02 11.36
CA ARG A 170 4.12 -15.43 11.51
C ARG A 170 5.53 -15.57 12.09
N LYS A 171 6.49 -14.76 11.61
CA LYS A 171 7.87 -14.77 12.12
C LYS A 171 7.91 -14.44 13.62
N PHE A 172 7.09 -13.52 14.08
CA PHE A 172 7.07 -13.05 15.46
C PHE A 172 5.90 -13.60 16.29
N LYS A 173 5.26 -14.67 15.86
CA LYS A 173 4.05 -15.22 16.48
C LYS A 173 4.23 -15.55 17.97
N GLU A 174 5.40 -16.03 18.36
CA GLU A 174 5.72 -16.40 19.74
C GLU A 174 6.28 -15.22 20.57
N SER A 175 6.36 -14.02 19.98
CA SER A 175 6.84 -12.84 20.69
C SER A 175 5.66 -12.02 21.20
N ASP A 176 5.66 -11.75 22.50
CA ASP A 176 4.72 -10.83 23.17
C ASP A 176 5.12 -9.35 23.00
N LYS A 177 6.33 -9.09 22.49
CA LYS A 177 6.93 -7.76 22.42
C LYS A 177 6.52 -6.93 21.21
N ILE A 178 5.87 -7.52 20.20
CA ILE A 178 5.49 -6.81 18.98
C ILE A 178 4.07 -7.14 18.54
N LYS A 179 3.36 -6.11 18.10
CA LYS A 179 2.04 -6.19 17.47
C LYS A 179 2.10 -5.68 16.05
N PHE A 180 1.35 -6.33 15.16
CA PHE A 180 1.16 -5.94 13.77
C PHE A 180 -0.27 -5.45 13.62
N ILE A 181 -0.45 -4.22 13.15
CA ILE A 181 -1.75 -3.58 13.02
C ILE A 181 -1.90 -3.10 11.58
N MET A 182 -2.92 -3.57 10.90
CA MET A 182 -3.35 -2.97 9.65
C MET A 182 -4.46 -1.96 9.96
N VAL A 183 -4.31 -0.74 9.49
CA VAL A 183 -5.30 0.33 9.66
C VAL A 183 -5.96 0.59 8.31
N SER A 184 -7.28 0.46 8.23
CA SER A 184 -7.99 0.91 7.05
C SER A 184 -8.18 2.42 7.10
N PHE A 185 -7.79 3.10 6.01
CA PHE A 185 -8.08 4.53 5.84
C PHE A 185 -9.40 4.79 5.09
N ASP A 186 -10.12 3.76 4.68
CA ASP A 186 -11.45 3.90 4.06
C ASP A 186 -12.53 4.05 5.14
N TYR A 187 -12.57 5.23 5.75
CA TYR A 187 -13.47 5.57 6.86
C TYR A 187 -14.96 5.63 6.46
N VAL A 188 -15.28 5.47 5.18
CA VAL A 188 -16.67 5.44 4.67
C VAL A 188 -17.16 4.00 4.52
N TYR A 189 -16.31 3.09 4.06
CA TYR A 189 -16.73 1.75 3.65
C TYR A 189 -16.25 0.64 4.59
N ASP A 190 -15.02 0.69 5.08
CA ASP A 190 -14.37 -0.41 5.80
C ASP A 190 -14.81 -0.50 7.27
N THR A 191 -16.10 -0.82 7.49
CA THR A 191 -16.62 -1.10 8.84
C THR A 191 -15.93 -2.32 9.46
N PRO A 192 -15.99 -2.51 10.80
CA PRO A 192 -15.48 -3.70 11.47
C PRO A 192 -15.98 -5.00 10.85
N GLU A 193 -17.26 -5.07 10.45
CA GLU A 193 -17.86 -6.25 9.81
C GLU A 193 -17.27 -6.54 8.45
N ILE A 194 -17.05 -5.50 7.63
CA ILE A 194 -16.43 -5.62 6.29
C ILE A 194 -14.99 -6.08 6.44
N LEU A 195 -14.22 -5.44 7.33
CA LEU A 195 -12.85 -5.84 7.61
C LEU A 195 -12.75 -7.27 8.16
N ARG A 196 -13.67 -7.67 9.04
CA ARG A 196 -13.76 -9.04 9.55
C ARG A 196 -14.02 -10.04 8.43
N SER A 197 -14.98 -9.74 7.55
CA SER A 197 -15.30 -10.60 6.40
C SER A 197 -14.12 -10.74 5.44
N HIS A 198 -13.31 -9.68 5.31
CA HIS A 198 -12.20 -9.63 4.34
C HIS A 198 -10.90 -10.23 4.89
N TYR A 199 -10.57 -9.93 6.15
CA TYR A 199 -9.27 -10.27 6.74
C TYR A 199 -9.35 -11.22 7.93
N GLY A 200 -10.55 -11.51 8.46
CA GLY A 200 -10.74 -12.29 9.68
C GLY A 200 -10.04 -13.65 9.64
N ASP A 201 -10.18 -14.39 8.55
CA ASP A 201 -9.53 -15.70 8.38
C ASP A 201 -8.01 -15.58 8.33
N ALA A 202 -7.48 -14.54 7.68
CA ALA A 202 -6.04 -14.34 7.56
C ALA A 202 -5.37 -14.07 8.90
N ILE A 203 -6.02 -13.30 9.78
CA ILE A 203 -5.46 -12.90 11.09
C ILE A 203 -5.80 -13.87 12.22
N SER A 204 -6.82 -14.72 12.09
CA SER A 204 -7.38 -15.56 13.18
C SER A 204 -6.36 -16.44 13.89
N ASN A 205 -5.29 -16.85 13.20
CA ASN A 205 -4.24 -17.73 13.74
C ASN A 205 -3.03 -16.96 14.32
N PHE A 206 -3.10 -15.63 14.38
CA PHE A 206 -1.99 -14.77 14.76
C PHE A 206 -2.40 -13.80 15.88
N PRO A 207 -2.16 -14.10 17.18
CA PRO A 207 -2.55 -13.25 18.31
C PRO A 207 -1.81 -11.91 18.35
N ASN A 208 -0.75 -11.78 17.56
CA ASN A 208 0.04 -10.56 17.40
C ASN A 208 -0.33 -9.74 16.15
N TRP A 209 -1.40 -10.12 15.43
CA TRP A 209 -1.83 -9.42 14.20
C TRP A 209 -3.31 -9.07 14.26
N THR A 210 -3.64 -7.81 13.96
CA THR A 210 -5.02 -7.29 13.99
C THR A 210 -5.26 -6.28 12.86
N VAL A 211 -6.54 -5.94 12.66
CA VAL A 211 -6.99 -4.92 11.72
C VAL A 211 -7.90 -3.94 12.46
N TRP A 212 -7.72 -2.65 12.21
CA TRP A 212 -8.52 -1.58 12.81
C TRP A 212 -9.26 -0.79 11.72
N SER A 213 -10.52 -0.48 12.00
CA SER A 213 -11.38 0.39 11.20
C SER A 213 -11.26 1.84 11.66
N SER A 214 -11.28 2.76 10.71
CA SER A 214 -11.34 4.20 10.96
C SER A 214 -12.75 4.78 10.82
N VAL A 215 -13.77 3.97 10.60
CA VAL A 215 -15.16 4.42 10.50
C VAL A 215 -15.59 5.15 11.78
N GLY A 216 -16.06 6.42 11.63
CA GLY A 216 -16.41 7.28 12.74
C GLY A 216 -15.24 7.84 13.56
N LYS A 217 -13.99 7.65 13.09
CA LYS A 217 -12.74 8.09 13.74
C LYS A 217 -11.82 8.86 12.79
N ILE A 218 -12.41 9.69 11.93
CA ILE A 218 -11.67 10.36 10.86
C ILE A 218 -10.57 11.29 11.38
N ASN A 219 -10.80 11.99 12.51
CA ASN A 219 -9.79 12.89 13.08
C ASN A 219 -8.56 12.11 13.61
N ASP A 220 -8.80 11.00 14.30
CA ASP A 220 -7.74 10.12 14.80
C ASP A 220 -6.96 9.49 13.63
N LEU A 221 -7.67 9.06 12.58
CA LEU A 221 -7.04 8.57 11.36
C LEU A 221 -6.18 9.65 10.70
N TYR A 222 -6.71 10.88 10.58
CA TYR A 222 -5.99 11.99 9.97
C TYR A 222 -4.72 12.34 10.76
N THR A 223 -4.82 12.42 12.09
CA THR A 223 -3.66 12.64 12.98
C THR A 223 -2.59 11.57 12.75
N LEU A 224 -2.95 10.29 12.83
CA LEU A 224 -1.99 9.19 12.65
C LEU A 224 -1.37 9.24 11.25
N SER A 225 -2.17 9.39 10.21
CA SER A 225 -1.69 9.37 8.82
C SER A 225 -0.77 10.55 8.52
N SER A 226 -1.10 11.75 9.00
CA SER A 226 -0.26 12.95 8.83
C SER A 226 1.09 12.78 9.53
N GLU A 227 1.08 12.36 10.79
CA GLU A 227 2.31 12.17 11.57
C GLU A 227 3.29 11.18 10.96
N ILE A 228 2.78 10.15 10.25
CA ILE A 228 3.64 9.13 9.64
C ILE A 228 3.77 9.27 8.11
N GLY A 229 3.18 10.32 7.53
CA GLY A 229 3.26 10.63 6.11
C GLY A 229 2.49 9.65 5.22
N CYS A 230 1.34 9.14 5.67
CA CYS A 230 0.39 8.40 4.86
C CYS A 230 -0.67 9.36 4.32
N GLU A 231 -0.63 9.66 3.04
CA GLU A 231 -1.57 10.54 2.36
C GLU A 231 -2.66 9.70 1.68
N TYR A 232 -3.90 10.18 1.75
CA TYR A 232 -5.05 9.58 1.05
C TYR A 232 -6.09 10.66 0.72
N TRP A 233 -6.87 10.44 -0.34
CA TRP A 233 -7.91 11.37 -0.81
C TRP A 233 -8.98 10.63 -1.61
N GLY A 234 -10.09 11.30 -1.90
CA GLY A 234 -11.17 10.79 -2.76
C GLY A 234 -11.97 9.63 -2.16
N ILE A 235 -11.95 9.47 -0.83
CA ILE A 235 -12.65 8.37 -0.13
C ILE A 235 -14.18 8.50 -0.33
N GLU A 236 -14.72 9.70 -0.18
CA GLU A 236 -16.16 9.98 -0.25
C GLU A 236 -16.68 9.86 -1.69
N GLU A 237 -15.88 10.23 -2.68
CA GLU A 237 -16.20 10.11 -4.09
C GLU A 237 -16.01 8.69 -4.64
N ASN A 238 -15.63 7.74 -3.80
CA ASN A 238 -15.29 6.36 -4.21
C ASN A 238 -14.21 6.29 -5.31
N ASN A 239 -13.26 7.22 -5.26
CA ASN A 239 -12.15 7.35 -6.20
C ASN A 239 -10.85 7.54 -5.43
N ILE A 240 -10.48 6.48 -4.70
CA ILE A 240 -9.49 6.50 -3.64
C ILE A 240 -8.07 6.56 -4.22
N GLY A 241 -7.36 7.63 -3.92
CA GLY A 241 -5.93 7.75 -4.11
C GLY A 241 -5.21 7.75 -2.75
N HIS A 242 -4.01 7.19 -2.71
CA HIS A 242 -3.19 7.15 -1.50
C HIS A 242 -1.74 6.78 -1.84
N ASN A 243 -0.81 7.16 -0.94
CA ASN A 243 0.50 6.53 -0.93
C ASN A 243 0.47 5.29 0.00
N LEU A 244 1.44 4.40 -0.15
CA LEU A 244 1.62 3.28 0.77
C LEU A 244 2.63 3.64 1.84
N ARG A 245 2.29 3.35 3.10
CA ARG A 245 3.17 3.58 4.24
C ARG A 245 3.08 2.44 5.24
N SER A 246 4.24 2.04 5.76
CA SER A 246 4.34 1.17 6.94
C SER A 246 5.30 1.79 7.92
N VAL A 247 5.06 1.64 9.22
CA VAL A 247 5.89 2.25 10.25
C VAL A 247 6.16 1.27 11.39
N LEU A 248 7.30 1.43 12.04
CA LEU A 248 7.63 0.77 13.31
C LEU A 248 7.63 1.81 14.41
N ILE A 249 6.84 1.56 15.42
CA ILE A 249 6.70 2.38 16.63
C ILE A 249 7.26 1.54 17.79
N GLY A 250 8.10 2.15 18.59
CA GLY A 250 8.68 1.56 19.80
C GLY A 250 7.88 1.87 21.06
N PRO A 251 8.34 1.37 22.21
CA PRO A 251 7.79 1.71 23.51
C PRO A 251 7.69 3.22 23.70
N GLY A 252 6.64 3.66 24.42
CA GLY A 252 6.31 5.07 24.59
C GLY A 252 5.89 5.77 23.29
N ARG A 253 5.36 5.05 22.34
CA ARG A 253 4.91 5.55 21.02
C ARG A 253 6.00 6.25 20.19
N THR A 254 7.25 5.94 20.44
CA THR A 254 8.37 6.53 19.70
C THR A 254 8.42 6.02 18.26
N LEU A 255 8.34 6.88 17.27
CA LEU A 255 8.54 6.52 15.87
C LEU A 255 10.00 6.04 15.66
N LEU A 256 10.19 4.82 15.19
CA LEU A 256 11.52 4.23 15.00
C LEU A 256 11.94 4.22 13.54
N ASN A 257 11.04 3.85 12.64
CA ASN A 257 11.31 3.82 11.21
C ASN A 257 10.03 3.85 10.38
N THR A 258 10.15 4.27 9.11
CA THR A 258 9.06 4.30 8.12
C THR A 258 9.51 3.66 6.82
N TRP A 259 8.60 2.94 6.16
CA TRP A 259 8.81 2.36 4.81
C TRP A 259 7.77 2.90 3.86
N LYS A 260 8.24 3.44 2.74
CA LYS A 260 7.42 3.96 1.65
C LYS A 260 7.16 2.85 0.63
N GLY A 261 5.96 2.85 0.02
CA GLY A 261 5.62 1.90 -1.02
C GLY A 261 5.42 0.47 -0.52
N ASP A 262 5.44 -0.46 -1.45
CA ASP A 262 5.29 -1.90 -1.22
C ASP A 262 6.58 -2.70 -1.46
N ASP A 263 7.67 -2.07 -1.81
CA ASP A 263 8.92 -2.67 -2.24
C ASP A 263 9.84 -3.14 -1.09
N TRP A 264 9.52 -2.78 0.16
CA TRP A 264 10.29 -3.25 1.31
C TRP A 264 10.25 -4.76 1.49
N LEU A 265 11.41 -5.34 1.81
CA LEU A 265 11.57 -6.80 1.98
C LEU A 265 11.25 -7.22 3.41
N THR A 266 10.39 -8.22 3.57
CA THR A 266 10.03 -8.80 4.87
C THR A 266 11.25 -9.34 5.63
N SER A 267 12.28 -9.83 4.91
CA SER A 267 13.53 -10.28 5.50
C SER A 267 14.34 -9.15 6.13
N SER A 268 14.38 -7.98 5.49
CA SER A 268 15.09 -6.79 5.97
C SER A 268 14.36 -6.17 7.16
N VAL A 269 13.05 -5.89 6.99
CA VAL A 269 12.19 -5.37 8.06
C VAL A 269 12.19 -6.30 9.26
N GLY A 270 12.07 -7.62 9.04
CA GLY A 270 12.10 -8.58 10.14
C GLY A 270 13.43 -8.66 10.87
N LYS A 271 14.57 -8.41 10.23
CA LYS A 271 15.88 -8.28 10.91
C LYS A 271 15.97 -7.00 11.73
N GLU A 272 15.44 -5.91 11.20
CA GLU A 272 15.44 -4.62 11.88
C GLU A 272 14.60 -4.66 13.16
N ILE A 273 13.40 -5.24 13.08
CA ILE A 273 12.55 -5.49 14.26
C ILE A 273 13.27 -6.36 15.29
N ASP A 274 13.93 -7.46 14.86
CA ASP A 274 14.72 -8.31 15.75
C ASP A 274 15.83 -7.54 16.48
N ASN A 275 16.47 -6.59 15.80
CA ASN A 275 17.53 -5.76 16.40
C ASN A 275 16.96 -4.85 17.48
N TYR A 276 15.85 -4.16 17.23
CA TYR A 276 15.20 -3.30 18.23
C TYR A 276 14.76 -4.11 19.46
N ILE A 277 14.14 -5.28 19.26
CA ILE A 277 13.67 -6.14 20.38
C ILE A 277 14.86 -6.66 21.22
N LYS A 278 16.04 -6.86 20.63
CA LYS A 278 17.25 -7.34 21.36
C LYS A 278 17.95 -6.25 22.15
N ILE A 279 17.91 -5.01 21.69
CA ILE A 279 18.60 -3.87 22.35
C ILE A 279 17.98 -3.58 23.73
N LEU A 280 16.69 -3.86 23.92
CA LEU A 280 15.96 -3.65 25.17
C LEU A 280 15.96 -4.87 26.12
N LYS A 281 16.85 -5.84 25.89
CA LYS A 281 17.17 -6.92 26.85
C LYS A 281 18.37 -6.57 27.68
#